data_cdffe3a4af366d8f54c87bf4d42786a5
#
_entry.id   cdffe3a4af366d8f54c87bf4d42786a5
#
_cell.length_a   1.000
_cell.length_b   1.000
_cell.length_c   1.000
_cell.angle_alpha   90.00
_cell.angle_beta   90.00
_cell.angle_gamma   90.00
#
_symmetry.space_group_name_H-M   'P 1'
#
loop_
_entity.id
_entity.type
_entity.pdbx_description
1 polymer ?
#
loop_
_entity_poly.entity_id
_entity_poly.type
_entity_poly.pdbx_seq_one_letter_code
_entity_poly.pdbx_strand_id
1 'polypeptide(L)'
;VHGKAIAAGNTKAPLCQDCHGSHQILKVKNPESTVSRFKVAETCGRCHLEIYAKYKTSIHGVALSKGNTDVPSCTGCHGEHRIYAHTNPKSTVYPTRVSEVCSKCHSSIAIMGRYGIEAEQVATYNESFHGVANKFGSRTVANCASCHGVHDIRPPDDPMSSVNPRNIPRTCGKCHPGATANFAVGKIHVDAKKKESGIIYWTATFFKWLTICTMLALVVHIFLDMYGRTRRLRGEQ
;
A
#
# COMPACT_ATOMS: atom_id res chain seq x y z
N VAL A 1 -18.42 -8.63 -8.63
CA VAL A 1 -18.13 -9.61 -9.71
C VAL A 1 -19.19 -10.67 -9.71
N HIS A 2 -19.42 -11.39 -8.60
CA HIS A 2 -20.29 -12.55 -8.51
C HIS A 2 -21.74 -12.24 -8.94
N GLY A 3 -22.37 -11.21 -8.38
CA GLY A 3 -23.75 -10.84 -8.74
C GLY A 3 -23.93 -10.47 -10.21
N LYS A 4 -22.91 -9.85 -10.84
CA LYS A 4 -22.95 -9.60 -12.30
C LYS A 4 -22.84 -10.89 -13.11
N ALA A 5 -22.06 -11.84 -12.65
CA ALA A 5 -21.93 -13.14 -13.30
C ALA A 5 -23.23 -13.93 -13.20
N ILE A 6 -23.89 -13.92 -12.04
CA ILE A 6 -25.22 -14.53 -11.86
C ILE A 6 -26.25 -13.89 -12.81
N ALA A 7 -26.32 -12.55 -12.85
CA ALA A 7 -27.23 -11.83 -13.73
C ALA A 7 -26.95 -12.07 -15.22
N ALA A 8 -25.73 -12.45 -15.59
CA ALA A 8 -25.34 -12.87 -16.93
C ALA A 8 -25.58 -14.37 -17.20
N GLY A 9 -26.25 -15.09 -16.31
CA GLY A 9 -26.56 -16.51 -16.47
C GLY A 9 -25.42 -17.47 -16.17
N ASN A 10 -24.32 -17.02 -15.53
CA ASN A 10 -23.23 -17.90 -15.16
C ASN A 10 -23.62 -18.78 -13.96
N THR A 11 -23.89 -20.05 -14.21
CA THR A 11 -24.32 -21.03 -13.20
C THR A 11 -23.20 -21.45 -12.24
N LYS A 12 -21.93 -21.11 -12.54
CA LYS A 12 -20.79 -21.37 -11.65
C LYS A 12 -20.52 -20.23 -10.66
N ALA A 13 -21.22 -19.10 -10.79
CA ALA A 13 -21.08 -18.00 -9.87
C ALA A 13 -21.79 -18.31 -8.54
N PRO A 14 -21.18 -18.01 -7.37
CA PRO A 14 -21.72 -18.37 -6.07
C PRO A 14 -22.99 -17.60 -5.75
N LEU A 15 -23.97 -18.28 -5.20
CA LEU A 15 -25.19 -17.72 -4.61
C LEU A 15 -24.95 -17.34 -3.13
N CYS A 16 -25.92 -16.69 -2.50
CA CYS A 16 -25.81 -16.27 -1.10
C CYS A 16 -25.49 -17.45 -0.16
N GLN A 17 -26.11 -18.59 -0.39
CA GLN A 17 -25.96 -19.80 0.41
C GLN A 17 -24.58 -20.45 0.29
N ASP A 18 -23.87 -20.26 -0.81
CA ASP A 18 -22.52 -20.82 -1.00
C ASP A 18 -21.51 -20.17 -0.06
N CYS A 19 -21.79 -18.91 0.34
CA CYS A 19 -20.98 -18.20 1.34
C CYS A 19 -21.56 -18.34 2.75
N HIS A 20 -22.87 -18.14 2.92
CA HIS A 20 -23.51 -18.02 4.24
C HIS A 20 -24.08 -19.34 4.79
N GLY A 21 -24.11 -20.41 4.00
CA GLY A 21 -24.85 -21.62 4.32
C GLY A 21 -26.34 -21.49 4.03
N SER A 22 -27.11 -22.58 4.16
CA SER A 22 -28.53 -22.61 3.82
C SER A 22 -29.45 -22.78 5.06
N HIS A 23 -29.20 -23.75 5.92
CA HIS A 23 -30.06 -24.07 7.07
C HIS A 23 -29.54 -23.49 8.39
N GLN A 24 -28.22 -23.36 8.54
CA GLN A 24 -27.57 -22.78 9.73
C GLN A 24 -26.81 -21.52 9.35
N ILE A 25 -27.55 -20.43 9.16
CA ILE A 25 -26.91 -19.13 8.88
C ILE A 25 -26.52 -18.49 10.21
N LEU A 26 -25.22 -18.48 10.51
CA LEU A 26 -24.66 -17.93 11.72
C LEU A 26 -24.21 -16.48 11.52
N LYS A 27 -24.29 -15.69 12.60
CA LYS A 27 -23.75 -14.32 12.60
C LYS A 27 -22.24 -14.35 12.31
N VAL A 28 -21.74 -13.35 11.58
CA VAL A 28 -20.31 -13.23 11.21
C VAL A 28 -19.35 -13.28 12.39
N LYS A 29 -19.79 -12.82 13.58
CA LYS A 29 -19.00 -12.87 14.83
C LYS A 29 -18.91 -14.27 15.44
N ASN A 30 -19.77 -15.20 15.03
CA ASN A 30 -19.69 -16.59 15.49
C ASN A 30 -18.50 -17.27 14.81
N PRO A 31 -17.53 -17.85 15.54
CA PRO A 31 -16.38 -18.53 14.95
C PRO A 31 -16.75 -19.65 13.99
N GLU A 32 -17.91 -20.30 14.21
CA GLU A 32 -18.41 -21.40 13.37
C GLU A 32 -19.07 -20.92 12.07
N SER A 33 -19.35 -19.61 11.94
CA SER A 33 -19.88 -19.05 10.71
C SER A 33 -18.91 -19.24 9.56
N THR A 34 -19.40 -19.70 8.41
CA THR A 34 -18.62 -19.85 7.17
C THR A 34 -18.05 -18.51 6.66
N VAL A 35 -18.65 -17.40 7.06
CA VAL A 35 -18.21 -16.04 6.74
C VAL A 35 -17.51 -15.35 7.92
N SER A 36 -17.21 -16.08 9.00
CA SER A 36 -16.39 -15.56 10.08
C SER A 36 -14.99 -15.20 9.59
N ARG A 37 -14.32 -14.29 10.28
CA ARG A 37 -12.95 -13.89 9.96
C ARG A 37 -12.00 -15.07 9.75
N PHE A 38 -12.15 -16.12 10.53
CA PHE A 38 -11.27 -17.28 10.50
C PHE A 38 -11.63 -18.30 9.42
N LYS A 39 -12.90 -18.37 8.99
CA LYS A 39 -13.38 -19.34 8.00
C LYS A 39 -13.61 -18.77 6.61
N VAL A 40 -13.74 -17.45 6.47
CA VAL A 40 -14.06 -16.83 5.17
C VAL A 40 -13.03 -17.13 4.08
N ALA A 41 -11.76 -17.31 4.44
CA ALA A 41 -10.73 -17.66 3.45
C ALA A 41 -10.93 -19.07 2.89
N GLU A 42 -11.35 -20.03 3.71
CA GLU A 42 -11.72 -21.39 3.27
C GLU A 42 -12.97 -21.36 2.38
N THR A 43 -13.95 -20.55 2.77
CA THR A 43 -15.19 -20.38 1.99
C THR A 43 -14.89 -19.84 0.60
N CYS A 44 -14.04 -18.79 0.47
CA CYS A 44 -13.57 -18.29 -0.81
C CYS A 44 -12.75 -19.37 -1.55
N GLY A 45 -11.93 -20.12 -0.84
CA GLY A 45 -11.06 -21.17 -1.33
C GLY A 45 -11.76 -22.33 -2.02
N ARG A 46 -13.05 -22.56 -1.73
CA ARG A 46 -13.83 -23.63 -2.42
C ARG A 46 -13.84 -23.45 -3.93
N CYS A 47 -13.80 -22.22 -4.42
CA CYS A 47 -13.76 -21.89 -5.84
C CYS A 47 -12.40 -21.28 -6.24
N HIS A 48 -11.76 -20.52 -5.35
CA HIS A 48 -10.48 -19.84 -5.58
C HIS A 48 -9.32 -20.64 -4.96
N LEU A 49 -9.19 -21.93 -5.34
CA LEU A 49 -8.24 -22.91 -4.76
C LEU A 49 -6.79 -22.44 -4.76
N GLU A 50 -6.28 -21.99 -5.92
CA GLU A 50 -4.88 -21.57 -6.06
C GLU A 50 -4.57 -20.32 -5.26
N ILE A 51 -5.54 -19.38 -5.21
CA ILE A 51 -5.41 -18.14 -4.46
C ILE A 51 -5.40 -18.43 -2.96
N TYR A 52 -6.29 -19.32 -2.52
CA TYR A 52 -6.33 -19.75 -1.13
C TYR A 52 -5.05 -20.47 -0.70
N ALA A 53 -4.51 -21.34 -1.55
CA ALA A 53 -3.24 -22.02 -1.29
C ALA A 53 -2.09 -21.01 -1.08
N LYS A 54 -1.99 -19.97 -1.90
CA LYS A 54 -1.01 -18.88 -1.74
C LYS A 54 -1.25 -18.08 -0.46
N TYR A 55 -2.50 -17.71 -0.20
CA TYR A 55 -2.85 -16.94 1.01
C TYR A 55 -2.52 -17.71 2.29
N LYS A 56 -2.81 -19.02 2.36
CA LYS A 56 -2.50 -19.87 3.54
C LYS A 56 -1.02 -19.83 3.92
N THR A 57 -0.12 -19.73 2.97
CA THR A 57 1.32 -19.69 3.21
C THR A 57 1.88 -18.27 3.35
N SER A 58 1.05 -17.24 3.16
CA SER A 58 1.44 -15.85 3.36
C SER A 58 1.57 -15.53 4.85
N ILE A 59 2.29 -14.44 5.17
CA ILE A 59 2.41 -13.97 6.55
C ILE A 59 1.04 -13.67 7.19
N HIS A 60 0.10 -13.13 6.41
CA HIS A 60 -1.25 -12.83 6.87
C HIS A 60 -2.05 -14.10 7.14
N GLY A 61 -2.01 -15.07 6.22
CA GLY A 61 -2.73 -16.34 6.37
C GLY A 61 -2.20 -17.18 7.52
N VAL A 62 -0.89 -17.27 7.68
CA VAL A 62 -0.24 -17.97 8.79
C VAL A 62 -0.58 -17.31 10.12
N ALA A 63 -0.53 -15.97 10.20
CA ALA A 63 -0.89 -15.28 11.44
C ALA A 63 -2.38 -15.45 11.79
N LEU A 64 -3.27 -15.38 10.78
CA LEU A 64 -4.71 -15.59 10.98
C LEU A 64 -5.00 -17.01 11.50
N SER A 65 -4.35 -18.03 10.94
CA SER A 65 -4.54 -19.43 11.38
C SER A 65 -4.09 -19.67 12.83
N LYS A 66 -3.20 -18.80 13.34
CA LYS A 66 -2.78 -18.79 14.75
C LYS A 66 -3.68 -17.96 15.66
N GLY A 67 -4.83 -17.47 15.15
CA GLY A 67 -5.80 -16.70 15.92
C GLY A 67 -5.53 -15.19 15.96
N ASN A 68 -4.56 -14.68 15.18
CA ASN A 68 -4.27 -13.25 15.15
C ASN A 68 -5.38 -12.48 14.41
N THR A 69 -6.04 -11.57 15.11
CA THR A 69 -7.15 -10.76 14.59
C THR A 69 -6.71 -9.43 13.95
N ASP A 70 -5.44 -9.05 14.03
CA ASP A 70 -4.93 -7.82 13.43
C ASP A 70 -4.66 -7.96 11.93
N VAL A 71 -4.56 -9.19 11.43
CA VAL A 71 -4.25 -9.47 10.02
C VAL A 71 -5.52 -9.58 9.17
N PRO A 72 -5.49 -9.20 7.88
CA PRO A 72 -6.65 -9.29 7.01
C PRO A 72 -6.91 -10.73 6.55
N SER A 73 -8.18 -11.08 6.40
CA SER A 73 -8.64 -12.18 5.56
C SER A 73 -8.94 -11.66 4.14
N CYS A 74 -9.48 -12.51 3.26
CA CYS A 74 -9.85 -12.13 1.90
C CYS A 74 -10.72 -10.87 1.84
N THR A 75 -11.75 -10.80 2.71
CA THR A 75 -12.67 -9.65 2.77
C THR A 75 -12.02 -8.38 3.26
N GLY A 76 -10.94 -8.46 4.04
CA GLY A 76 -10.20 -7.29 4.50
C GLY A 76 -9.59 -6.47 3.37
N CYS A 77 -9.23 -7.13 2.26
CA CYS A 77 -8.69 -6.48 1.07
C CYS A 77 -9.77 -6.25 -0.01
N HIS A 78 -10.59 -7.28 -0.30
CA HIS A 78 -11.52 -7.27 -1.43
C HIS A 78 -12.91 -6.72 -1.11
N GLY A 79 -13.22 -6.52 0.18
CA GLY A 79 -14.58 -6.25 0.64
C GLY A 79 -15.43 -7.54 0.67
N GLU A 80 -16.73 -7.38 0.91
CA GLU A 80 -17.66 -8.49 1.12
C GLU A 80 -18.66 -8.62 -0.02
N HIS A 81 -19.77 -7.86 0.04
CA HIS A 81 -20.84 -7.94 -0.96
C HIS A 81 -20.58 -7.10 -2.22
N ARG A 82 -19.67 -6.14 -2.18
CA ARG A 82 -19.26 -5.28 -3.30
C ARG A 82 -17.86 -5.64 -3.82
N ILE A 83 -17.63 -6.92 -4.06
CA ILE A 83 -16.36 -7.39 -4.63
C ILE A 83 -16.34 -7.01 -6.11
N TYR A 84 -15.47 -6.09 -6.48
CA TYR A 84 -15.20 -5.69 -7.85
C TYR A 84 -13.93 -6.36 -8.38
N ALA A 85 -13.86 -6.55 -9.71
CA ALA A 85 -12.62 -6.97 -10.35
C ALA A 85 -11.51 -5.93 -10.09
N HIS A 86 -10.27 -6.38 -9.96
CA HIS A 86 -9.12 -5.49 -9.73
C HIS A 86 -8.92 -4.43 -10.84
N THR A 87 -9.48 -4.67 -12.03
CA THR A 87 -9.50 -3.74 -13.16
C THR A 87 -10.58 -2.66 -13.06
N ASN A 88 -11.54 -2.80 -12.15
CA ASN A 88 -12.62 -1.85 -11.97
C ASN A 88 -12.19 -0.73 -10.99
N PRO A 89 -12.31 0.56 -11.37
CA PRO A 89 -11.91 1.68 -10.50
C PRO A 89 -12.63 1.72 -9.13
N LYS A 90 -13.79 1.05 -9.00
CA LYS A 90 -14.52 0.94 -7.73
C LYS A 90 -13.98 -0.16 -6.82
N SER A 91 -13.05 -0.99 -7.31
CA SER A 91 -12.42 -2.04 -6.51
C SER A 91 -11.52 -1.44 -5.43
N THR A 92 -11.57 -1.98 -4.23
CA THR A 92 -10.63 -1.64 -3.15
C THR A 92 -9.18 -2.00 -3.52
N VAL A 93 -9.01 -3.05 -4.32
CA VAL A 93 -7.71 -3.52 -4.82
C VAL A 93 -7.40 -3.04 -6.26
N TYR A 94 -8.05 -1.95 -6.70
CA TYR A 94 -7.67 -1.29 -7.95
C TYR A 94 -6.23 -0.75 -7.83
N PRO A 95 -5.39 -0.78 -8.90
CA PRO A 95 -3.97 -0.47 -8.79
C PRO A 95 -3.61 0.82 -8.05
N THR A 96 -4.38 1.90 -8.24
CA THR A 96 -4.14 3.18 -7.56
C THR A 96 -4.71 3.23 -6.13
N ARG A 97 -5.40 2.19 -5.66
CA ARG A 97 -6.01 2.13 -4.32
C ARG A 97 -5.37 1.09 -3.40
N VAL A 98 -4.41 0.31 -3.91
CA VAL A 98 -3.75 -0.74 -3.12
C VAL A 98 -3.07 -0.16 -1.89
N SER A 99 -2.39 0.99 -2.00
CA SER A 99 -1.75 1.65 -0.86
C SER A 99 -2.75 2.06 0.23
N GLU A 100 -3.97 2.47 -0.14
CA GLU A 100 -5.04 2.79 0.82
C GLU A 100 -5.48 1.54 1.60
N VAL A 101 -5.56 0.39 0.94
CA VAL A 101 -5.93 -0.88 1.61
C VAL A 101 -4.85 -1.30 2.60
N CYS A 102 -3.58 -1.25 2.19
CA CYS A 102 -2.45 -1.61 3.05
C CYS A 102 -2.32 -0.65 4.24
N SER A 103 -2.56 0.66 4.02
CA SER A 103 -2.43 1.69 5.04
C SER A 103 -3.38 1.51 6.22
N LYS A 104 -4.51 0.85 6.05
CA LYS A 104 -5.49 0.61 7.15
C LYS A 104 -4.84 -0.03 8.37
N CYS A 105 -3.82 -0.86 8.16
CA CYS A 105 -3.05 -1.49 9.23
C CYS A 105 -1.61 -0.98 9.25
N HIS A 106 -0.93 -0.94 8.09
CA HIS A 106 0.49 -0.62 8.00
C HIS A 106 0.85 0.87 8.27
N SER A 107 -0.13 1.75 8.43
CA SER A 107 0.07 3.11 8.95
C SER A 107 -0.35 3.27 10.42
N SER A 108 -0.82 2.19 11.06
CA SER A 108 -1.27 2.23 12.46
C SER A 108 -0.10 1.90 13.39
N ILE A 109 0.40 2.89 14.11
CA ILE A 109 1.43 2.71 15.14
C ILE A 109 0.99 1.69 16.19
N ALA A 110 -0.29 1.71 16.58
CA ALA A 110 -0.84 0.79 17.59
C ALA A 110 -0.86 -0.67 17.12
N ILE A 111 -1.06 -0.93 15.81
CA ILE A 111 -1.03 -2.28 15.27
C ILE A 111 0.42 -2.69 14.98
N MET A 112 1.13 -1.91 14.18
CA MET A 112 2.48 -2.24 13.71
C MET A 112 3.49 -2.34 14.83
N GLY A 113 3.39 -1.48 15.86
CA GLY A 113 4.27 -1.51 17.03
C GLY A 113 4.22 -2.83 17.80
N ARG A 114 3.08 -3.55 17.79
CA ARG A 114 2.95 -4.90 18.41
C ARG A 114 3.84 -5.95 17.73
N TYR A 115 4.20 -5.72 16.47
CA TYR A 115 4.99 -6.64 15.63
C TYR A 115 6.39 -6.13 15.33
N GLY A 116 6.81 -5.00 15.94
CA GLY A 116 8.10 -4.38 15.66
C GLY A 116 8.26 -3.86 14.23
N ILE A 117 7.14 -3.56 13.56
CA ILE A 117 7.10 -3.04 12.18
C ILE A 117 6.93 -1.52 12.24
N GLU A 118 7.77 -0.79 11.50
CA GLU A 118 7.63 0.67 11.38
C GLU A 118 6.34 1.04 10.64
N ALA A 119 5.57 1.99 11.17
CA ALA A 119 4.29 2.43 10.59
C ALA A 119 4.46 3.43 9.43
N GLU A 120 5.67 3.94 9.19
CA GLU A 120 5.99 4.92 8.15
C GLU A 120 6.14 4.33 6.75
N GLN A 121 6.04 3.01 6.59
CA GLN A 121 6.26 2.34 5.30
C GLN A 121 5.35 2.86 4.19
N VAL A 122 4.09 3.14 4.52
CA VAL A 122 3.14 3.71 3.54
C VAL A 122 3.44 5.17 3.25
N ALA A 123 3.84 5.95 4.26
CA ALA A 123 4.21 7.34 4.09
C ALA A 123 5.44 7.48 3.18
N THR A 124 6.49 6.69 3.43
CA THR A 124 7.71 6.69 2.61
C THR A 124 7.44 6.21 1.18
N TYR A 125 6.56 5.24 0.97
CA TYR A 125 6.08 4.87 -0.36
C TYR A 125 5.39 6.05 -1.05
N ASN A 126 4.47 6.72 -0.39
CA ASN A 126 3.72 7.84 -0.96
C ASN A 126 4.61 9.04 -1.32
N GLU A 127 5.73 9.23 -0.64
CA GLU A 127 6.75 10.24 -0.95
C GLU A 127 7.72 9.80 -2.07
N SER A 128 7.74 8.52 -2.45
CA SER A 128 8.56 7.98 -3.54
C SER A 128 8.00 8.35 -4.91
N PHE A 129 8.84 8.24 -5.97
CA PHE A 129 8.39 8.40 -7.35
C PHE A 129 7.20 7.49 -7.69
N HIS A 130 7.26 6.22 -7.28
CA HIS A 130 6.19 5.26 -7.51
C HIS A 130 4.88 5.69 -6.82
N GLY A 131 4.95 6.12 -5.57
CA GLY A 131 3.79 6.57 -4.82
C GLY A 131 3.19 7.84 -5.38
N VAL A 132 4.03 8.82 -5.73
CA VAL A 132 3.58 10.07 -6.36
C VAL A 132 2.88 9.80 -7.69
N ALA A 133 3.50 9.01 -8.59
CA ALA A 133 2.89 8.68 -9.87
C ALA A 133 1.59 7.87 -9.72
N ASN A 134 1.52 6.95 -8.73
CA ASN A 134 0.32 6.20 -8.39
C ASN A 134 -0.81 7.13 -7.92
N LYS A 135 -0.51 8.10 -7.05
CA LYS A 135 -1.44 9.12 -6.56
C LYS A 135 -2.00 9.98 -7.69
N PHE A 136 -1.21 10.27 -8.73
CA PHE A 136 -1.66 10.98 -9.94
C PHE A 136 -2.36 10.07 -10.96
N GLY A 137 -2.71 8.84 -10.59
CA GLY A 137 -3.56 7.95 -11.38
C GLY A 137 -2.82 6.99 -12.31
N SER A 138 -1.49 6.92 -12.26
CA SER A 138 -0.74 5.94 -13.05
C SER A 138 -1.04 4.52 -12.54
N ARG A 139 -1.51 3.66 -13.45
CA ARG A 139 -1.84 2.26 -13.17
C ARG A 139 -0.70 1.29 -13.46
N THR A 140 0.29 1.74 -14.18
CA THR A 140 1.44 0.94 -14.61
C THR A 140 2.63 1.06 -13.67
N VAL A 141 2.62 2.08 -12.80
CA VAL A 141 3.65 2.27 -11.79
C VAL A 141 3.49 1.24 -10.66
N ALA A 142 4.62 0.85 -10.05
CA ALA A 142 4.62 -0.11 -8.96
C ALA A 142 3.86 0.42 -7.73
N ASN A 143 3.02 -0.43 -7.14
CA ASN A 143 2.37 -0.22 -5.85
C ASN A 143 2.87 -1.27 -4.84
N CYS A 144 2.35 -1.27 -3.61
CA CYS A 144 2.76 -2.20 -2.56
C CYS A 144 2.74 -3.66 -3.03
N ALA A 145 1.65 -4.07 -3.72
CA ALA A 145 1.50 -5.44 -4.20
C ALA A 145 2.45 -5.82 -5.35
N SER A 146 2.92 -4.83 -6.11
CA SER A 146 3.89 -5.06 -7.20
C SER A 146 5.24 -5.53 -6.68
N CYS A 147 5.63 -5.05 -5.49
CA CYS A 147 6.87 -5.43 -4.83
C CYS A 147 6.68 -6.59 -3.86
N HIS A 148 5.67 -6.52 -2.98
CA HIS A 148 5.46 -7.46 -1.88
C HIS A 148 4.67 -8.72 -2.26
N GLY A 149 4.15 -8.81 -3.49
CA GLY A 149 3.21 -9.86 -3.88
C GLY A 149 1.76 -9.51 -3.52
N VAL A 150 0.84 -10.38 -3.93
CA VAL A 150 -0.60 -10.13 -3.78
C VAL A 150 -1.22 -11.03 -2.71
N HIS A 151 -1.13 -12.34 -2.91
CA HIS A 151 -1.71 -13.33 -2.02
C HIS A 151 -0.66 -14.15 -1.24
N ASP A 152 0.58 -14.11 -1.69
CA ASP A 152 1.74 -14.82 -1.14
C ASP A 152 2.73 -13.87 -0.45
N ILE A 153 2.21 -12.83 0.18
CA ILE A 153 3.04 -11.83 0.88
C ILE A 153 3.86 -12.51 1.98
N ARG A 154 5.19 -12.35 1.91
CA ARG A 154 6.16 -12.96 2.82
C ARG A 154 7.03 -11.91 3.48
N PRO A 155 7.54 -12.16 4.69
CA PRO A 155 8.48 -11.27 5.35
C PRO A 155 9.79 -11.18 4.52
N PRO A 156 10.55 -10.06 4.64
CA PRO A 156 11.72 -9.83 3.78
C PRO A 156 12.88 -10.82 4.03
N ASP A 157 12.95 -11.45 5.17
CA ASP A 157 13.93 -12.48 5.53
C ASP A 157 13.61 -13.86 4.93
N ASP A 158 12.36 -14.11 4.51
CA ASP A 158 12.00 -15.34 3.81
C ASP A 158 12.71 -15.38 2.43
N PRO A 159 13.50 -16.42 2.12
CA PRO A 159 14.17 -16.55 0.82
C PRO A 159 13.23 -16.55 -0.39
N MET A 160 11.96 -16.92 -0.19
CA MET A 160 10.95 -16.90 -1.25
C MET A 160 10.22 -15.54 -1.38
N SER A 161 10.47 -14.61 -0.47
CA SER A 161 9.88 -13.28 -0.53
C SER A 161 10.35 -12.52 -1.77
N SER A 162 9.42 -11.87 -2.46
CA SER A 162 9.75 -11.01 -3.60
C SER A 162 10.59 -9.79 -3.22
N VAL A 163 10.56 -9.40 -1.94
CA VAL A 163 11.35 -8.28 -1.38
C VAL A 163 12.56 -8.76 -0.58
N ASN A 164 12.87 -10.07 -0.60
CA ASN A 164 14.15 -10.55 -0.10
C ASN A 164 15.29 -9.91 -0.92
N PRO A 165 16.40 -9.45 -0.30
CA PRO A 165 17.50 -8.79 -1.02
C PRO A 165 17.99 -9.56 -2.26
N ARG A 166 17.99 -10.90 -2.21
CA ARG A 166 18.38 -11.76 -3.35
C ARG A 166 17.40 -11.72 -4.51
N ASN A 167 16.12 -11.40 -4.25
CA ASN A 167 15.04 -11.40 -5.23
C ASN A 167 14.70 -9.99 -5.76
N ILE A 168 15.19 -8.92 -5.11
CA ILE A 168 14.92 -7.53 -5.50
C ILE A 168 15.26 -7.27 -6.97
N PRO A 169 16.41 -7.68 -7.53
CA PRO A 169 16.70 -7.46 -8.94
C PRO A 169 15.64 -8.05 -9.88
N ARG A 170 15.15 -9.26 -9.58
CA ARG A 170 14.07 -9.90 -10.35
C ARG A 170 12.74 -9.16 -10.17
N THR A 171 12.47 -8.65 -8.97
CA THR A 171 11.23 -7.92 -8.67
C THR A 171 11.21 -6.57 -9.39
N CYS A 172 12.30 -5.81 -9.33
CA CYS A 172 12.45 -4.55 -10.06
C CYS A 172 12.50 -4.77 -11.58
N GLY A 173 13.16 -5.86 -12.01
CA GLY A 173 13.33 -6.21 -13.41
C GLY A 173 12.03 -6.48 -14.17
N LYS A 174 10.91 -6.72 -13.49
CA LYS A 174 9.58 -6.84 -14.12
C LYS A 174 9.18 -5.56 -14.88
N CYS A 175 9.64 -4.41 -14.43
CA CYS A 175 9.33 -3.10 -15.03
C CYS A 175 10.60 -2.34 -15.46
N HIS A 176 11.76 -2.65 -14.87
CA HIS A 176 13.05 -2.03 -15.15
C HIS A 176 14.00 -3.03 -15.81
N PRO A 177 13.98 -3.17 -17.16
CA PRO A 177 14.88 -4.08 -17.86
C PRO A 177 16.35 -3.79 -17.49
N GLY A 178 17.11 -4.85 -17.16
CA GLY A 178 18.51 -4.70 -16.75
C GLY A 178 18.73 -4.36 -15.29
N ALA A 179 17.70 -4.40 -14.43
CA ALA A 179 17.89 -4.23 -12.99
C ALA A 179 18.84 -5.30 -12.43
N THR A 180 19.95 -4.84 -11.83
CA THR A 180 20.99 -5.67 -11.21
C THR A 180 20.89 -5.58 -9.68
N ALA A 181 21.76 -6.32 -8.97
CA ALA A 181 21.88 -6.21 -7.52
C ALA A 181 22.19 -4.78 -7.04
N ASN A 182 22.84 -3.97 -7.87
CA ASN A 182 23.16 -2.59 -7.56
C ASN A 182 22.03 -1.61 -7.87
N PHE A 183 20.95 -2.05 -8.55
CA PHE A 183 19.83 -1.18 -8.93
C PHE A 183 19.05 -0.69 -7.71
N ALA A 184 18.95 -1.49 -6.67
CA ALA A 184 18.22 -1.16 -5.45
C ALA A 184 19.09 -1.41 -4.20
N VAL A 185 20.27 -0.80 -4.18
CA VAL A 185 21.16 -0.84 -3.01
C VAL A 185 20.59 0.08 -1.93
N GLY A 186 20.36 -0.49 -0.74
CA GLY A 186 19.84 0.23 0.42
C GLY A 186 18.35 -0.01 0.69
N LYS A 187 17.82 0.75 1.64
CA LYS A 187 16.41 0.68 2.03
C LYS A 187 15.53 1.35 0.96
N ILE A 188 14.49 0.67 0.54
CA ILE A 188 13.49 1.22 -0.41
C ILE A 188 12.52 2.17 0.32
N HIS A 189 12.14 1.81 1.53
CA HIS A 189 11.37 2.68 2.41
C HIS A 189 12.33 3.55 3.23
N VAL A 190 12.60 4.76 2.75
CA VAL A 190 13.54 5.71 3.37
C VAL A 190 12.80 6.95 3.80
N ASP A 191 12.87 7.27 5.07
CA ASP A 191 12.38 8.56 5.59
C ASP A 191 13.53 9.58 5.57
N ALA A 192 13.47 10.52 4.65
CA ALA A 192 14.48 11.59 4.52
C ALA A 192 14.52 12.54 5.74
N LYS A 193 13.54 12.46 6.65
CA LYS A 193 13.48 13.28 7.88
C LYS A 193 14.27 12.66 9.03
N LYS A 194 14.62 11.38 8.94
CA LYS A 194 15.38 10.65 9.97
C LYS A 194 16.87 10.74 9.68
N LYS A 195 17.66 11.10 10.70
CA LYS A 195 19.14 11.20 10.59
C LYS A 195 19.81 9.88 10.19
N GLU A 196 19.19 8.76 10.57
CA GLU A 196 19.63 7.41 10.22
C GLU A 196 19.61 7.12 8.72
N SER A 197 18.93 7.97 7.94
CA SER A 197 18.92 7.92 6.47
C SER A 197 20.23 8.47 5.84
N GLY A 198 21.19 8.90 6.66
CA GLY A 198 22.53 9.28 6.23
C GLY A 198 22.54 10.41 5.22
N ILE A 199 23.15 10.19 4.06
CA ILE A 199 23.32 11.22 3.01
C ILE A 199 21.98 11.79 2.53
N ILE A 200 20.92 11.00 2.51
CA ILE A 200 19.59 11.44 2.07
C ILE A 200 19.03 12.51 3.00
N TYR A 201 19.17 12.33 4.32
CA TYR A 201 18.77 13.34 5.31
C TYR A 201 19.54 14.66 5.12
N TRP A 202 20.85 14.59 4.96
CA TRP A 202 21.69 15.78 4.83
C TRP A 202 21.40 16.53 3.53
N THR A 203 21.22 15.80 2.42
CA THR A 203 20.85 16.39 1.12
C THR A 203 19.47 17.06 1.21
N ALA A 204 18.47 16.38 1.75
CA ALA A 204 17.13 16.95 1.93
C ALA A 204 17.17 18.21 2.84
N THR A 205 17.92 18.15 3.91
CA THR A 205 18.11 19.27 4.85
C THR A 205 18.78 20.46 4.16
N PHE A 206 19.83 20.23 3.38
CA PHE A 206 20.51 21.27 2.61
C PHE A 206 19.55 21.97 1.64
N PHE A 207 18.84 21.23 0.81
CA PHE A 207 17.90 21.82 -0.14
C PHE A 207 16.72 22.52 0.54
N LYS A 208 16.25 22.01 1.68
CA LYS A 208 15.23 22.70 2.49
C LYS A 208 15.71 24.08 2.93
N TRP A 209 16.90 24.18 3.51
CA TRP A 209 17.42 25.45 3.97
C TRP A 209 17.79 26.39 2.82
N LEU A 210 18.34 25.86 1.74
CA LEU A 210 18.62 26.62 0.52
C LEU A 210 17.33 27.27 0.00
N THR A 211 16.23 26.52 -0.09
CA THR A 211 14.93 27.05 -0.54
C THR A 211 14.40 28.12 0.41
N ILE A 212 14.45 27.89 1.72
CA ILE A 212 14.00 28.87 2.72
C ILE A 212 14.82 30.17 2.59
N CYS A 213 16.15 30.07 2.55
CA CYS A 213 17.03 31.25 2.45
C CYS A 213 16.80 32.03 1.17
N THR A 214 16.66 31.36 0.03
CA THR A 214 16.38 32.03 -1.26
C THR A 214 15.04 32.73 -1.27
N MET A 215 13.99 32.10 -0.73
CA MET A 215 12.66 32.72 -0.60
C MET A 215 12.67 33.92 0.33
N LEU A 216 13.35 33.83 1.47
CA LEU A 216 13.51 34.96 2.40
C LEU A 216 14.27 36.12 1.75
N ALA A 217 15.38 35.83 1.05
CA ALA A 217 16.14 36.85 0.34
C ALA A 217 15.29 37.56 -0.73
N LEU A 218 14.47 36.81 -1.48
CA LEU A 218 13.52 37.38 -2.45
C LEU A 218 12.49 38.29 -1.77
N VAL A 219 11.89 37.86 -0.67
CA VAL A 219 10.91 38.65 0.08
C VAL A 219 11.56 39.94 0.60
N VAL A 220 12.75 39.86 1.20
CA VAL A 220 13.49 41.04 1.67
C VAL A 220 13.79 41.96 0.50
N HIS A 221 14.24 41.45 -0.63
CA HIS A 221 14.53 42.25 -1.84
C HIS A 221 13.26 42.99 -2.33
N ILE A 222 12.13 42.33 -2.40
CA ILE A 222 10.84 42.94 -2.78
C ILE A 222 10.48 44.08 -1.79
N PHE A 223 10.61 43.86 -0.51
CA PHE A 223 10.32 44.89 0.48
C PHE A 223 11.25 46.10 0.37
N LEU A 224 12.54 45.87 0.12
CA LEU A 224 13.51 46.95 -0.09
C LEU A 224 13.21 47.75 -1.37
N ASP A 225 12.84 47.06 -2.45
CA ASP A 225 12.44 47.76 -3.71
C ASP A 225 11.16 48.58 -3.51
N MET A 226 10.15 48.02 -2.86
CA MET A 226 8.92 48.73 -2.51
C MET A 226 9.20 49.95 -1.63
N TYR A 227 10.02 49.80 -0.62
CA TYR A 227 10.44 50.90 0.26
C TYR A 227 11.18 51.99 -0.53
N GLY A 228 12.12 51.60 -1.38
CA GLY A 228 12.85 52.55 -2.24
C GLY A 228 11.95 53.30 -3.19
N ARG A 229 10.95 52.65 -3.80
CA ARG A 229 9.94 53.32 -4.65
C ARG A 229 9.05 54.30 -3.87
N THR A 230 8.54 53.91 -2.72
CA THR A 230 7.70 54.79 -1.90
C THR A 230 8.46 56.01 -1.38
N ARG A 231 9.76 55.85 -1.06
CA ARG A 231 10.63 56.96 -0.66
C ARG A 231 10.85 57.96 -1.79
N ARG A 232 11.10 57.49 -3.03
CA ARG A 232 11.25 58.34 -4.21
C ARG A 232 9.97 59.14 -4.49
N LEU A 233 8.81 58.49 -4.46
CA LEU A 233 7.53 59.17 -4.69
C LEU A 233 7.21 60.23 -3.62
N ARG A 234 7.71 60.07 -2.38
CA ARG A 234 7.58 61.09 -1.33
C ARG A 234 8.59 62.23 -1.40
N GLY A 235 9.73 62.01 -2.08
CA GLY A 235 10.77 63.01 -2.22
C GLY A 235 10.60 63.91 -3.45
N GLU A 236 9.66 63.60 -4.32
CA GLU A 236 9.29 64.42 -5.49
C GLU A 236 8.11 65.37 -5.21
N GLN A 237 7.63 65.45 -3.95
CA GLN A 237 6.69 66.42 -3.43
C GLN A 237 7.41 67.45 -2.54
#